data_be79fc640d9382a135673d30d889355b
#
_entry.id   be79fc640d9382a135673d30d889355b
#
_cell.length_a   1.000
_cell.length_b   1.000
_cell.length_c   1.000
_cell.angle_alpha   90.00
_cell.angle_beta   90.00
_cell.angle_gamma   90.00
#
_symmetry.space_group_name_H-M   'P 1'
#
loop_
_entity.id
_entity.type
_entity.pdbx_description
1 polymer ?
#
loop_
_entity_poly.entity_id
_entity_poly.type
_entity_poly.pdbx_seq_one_letter_code
_entity_poly.pdbx_strand_id
1 'polypeptide(L)'
;EVRELLSSYDFPGDELPIITGSALQALAGDQSELGEPSIHKLVEAMDAYIPQPVREIDKPFLMPIEDVFSLFGRGTVVTGRIERGKVKVGEEVAIVGIRPTVKTICTGVEMFRKLLDQGEAGDNVGVLLRGTKRDDVERGQVLAKPNTITPHTHFEAEVYILGKEEGGRHTPFFKGYRPQFYFRTTDVTGSVDL
;
A
#
# COMPACT_ATOMS: atom_id res chain seq x y z
N GLU A 1 29.38 11.17 -0.35
CA GLU A 1 28.41 10.94 -1.44
C GLU A 1 27.02 10.52 -0.89
N VAL A 2 26.85 9.34 -0.22
CA VAL A 2 25.53 8.89 0.27
C VAL A 2 24.93 9.87 1.27
N ARG A 3 25.72 10.38 2.23
CA ARG A 3 25.28 11.38 3.20
C ARG A 3 24.90 12.70 2.54
N GLU A 4 25.70 13.16 1.60
CA GLU A 4 25.44 14.37 0.82
C GLU A 4 24.16 14.24 -0.01
N LEU A 5 23.96 13.08 -0.63
CA LEU A 5 22.72 12.78 -1.37
C LEU A 5 21.50 12.81 -0.45
N LEU A 6 21.58 12.17 0.71
CA LEU A 6 20.48 12.18 1.69
C LEU A 6 20.18 13.59 2.18
N SER A 7 21.21 14.39 2.47
CA SER A 7 21.04 15.79 2.88
C SER A 7 20.45 16.66 1.76
N SER A 8 20.73 16.37 0.49
CA SER A 8 20.14 17.10 -0.64
C SER A 8 18.63 16.84 -0.81
N TYR A 9 18.12 15.78 -0.19
CA TYR A 9 16.68 15.43 -0.12
C TYR A 9 16.06 15.71 1.26
N ASP A 10 16.66 16.59 2.05
CA ASP A 10 16.20 16.99 3.39
C ASP A 10 16.14 15.84 4.42
N PHE A 11 16.88 14.75 4.20
CA PHE A 11 17.11 13.74 5.22
C PHE A 11 18.31 14.10 6.09
N PRO A 12 18.36 13.71 7.38
CA PRO A 12 19.50 13.99 8.27
C PRO A 12 20.71 13.11 7.92
N GLY A 13 21.32 13.34 6.76
CA GLY A 13 22.37 12.50 6.18
C GLY A 13 23.57 12.26 7.10
N ASP A 14 23.91 13.23 7.95
CA ASP A 14 25.03 13.11 8.88
C ASP A 14 24.70 12.26 10.12
N GLU A 15 23.42 12.19 10.51
CA GLU A 15 22.95 11.48 11.70
C GLU A 15 22.52 10.04 11.41
N LEU A 16 22.21 9.74 10.15
CA LEU A 16 21.74 8.40 9.75
C LEU A 16 22.82 7.33 9.98
N PRO A 17 22.49 6.19 10.61
CA PRO A 17 23.42 5.07 10.73
C PRO A 17 23.69 4.46 9.34
N ILE A 18 24.96 4.33 8.99
CA ILE A 18 25.39 3.64 7.77
C ILE A 18 26.19 2.41 8.20
N ILE A 19 25.67 1.25 7.87
CA ILE A 19 26.28 -0.03 8.20
C ILE A 19 27.00 -0.57 6.97
N THR A 20 28.30 -0.83 7.13
CA THR A 20 29.13 -1.41 6.08
C THR A 20 29.22 -2.93 6.29
N GLY A 21 28.99 -3.71 5.24
CA GLY A 21 29.03 -5.16 5.28
C GLY A 21 29.07 -5.82 3.92
N SER A 22 29.23 -7.13 3.89
CA SER A 22 29.21 -7.96 2.70
C SER A 22 28.19 -9.11 2.87
N ALA A 23 27.07 -9.02 2.17
CA ALA A 23 26.05 -10.06 2.18
C ALA A 23 26.62 -11.41 1.68
N LEU A 24 27.56 -11.40 0.74
CA LEU A 24 28.19 -12.62 0.24
C LEU A 24 29.03 -13.31 1.31
N GLN A 25 29.84 -12.55 2.06
CA GLN A 25 30.63 -13.10 3.17
C GLN A 25 29.74 -13.61 4.29
N ALA A 26 28.68 -12.86 4.64
CA ALA A 26 27.73 -13.29 5.65
C ALA A 26 27.02 -14.60 5.24
N LEU A 27 26.61 -14.74 3.98
CA LEU A 27 25.99 -15.94 3.45
C LEU A 27 26.95 -17.15 3.48
N ALA A 28 28.26 -16.90 3.31
CA ALA A 28 29.31 -17.92 3.43
C ALA A 28 29.65 -18.28 4.89
N GLY A 29 29.02 -17.65 5.89
CA GLY A 29 29.26 -17.88 7.31
C GLY A 29 30.52 -17.20 7.85
N ASP A 30 31.06 -16.21 7.14
CA ASP A 30 32.23 -15.44 7.58
C ASP A 30 31.91 -14.61 8.83
N GLN A 31 32.68 -14.83 9.88
CA GLN A 31 32.56 -14.16 11.18
C GLN A 31 33.40 -12.88 11.29
N SER A 32 34.00 -12.42 10.19
CA SER A 32 34.70 -11.14 10.17
C SER A 32 33.74 -9.96 10.37
N GLU A 33 34.28 -8.79 10.63
CA GLU A 33 33.49 -7.56 10.85
C GLU A 33 32.54 -7.25 9.66
N LEU A 34 32.93 -7.59 8.43
CA LEU A 34 32.14 -7.37 7.23
C LEU A 34 31.17 -8.52 6.92
N GLY A 35 31.31 -9.68 7.56
CA GLY A 35 30.49 -10.87 7.38
C GLY A 35 29.19 -10.85 8.19
N GLU A 36 28.85 -11.97 8.81
CA GLU A 36 27.61 -12.15 9.59
C GLU A 36 27.40 -11.07 10.67
N PRO A 37 28.42 -10.61 11.42
CA PRO A 37 28.25 -9.55 12.41
C PRO A 37 27.75 -8.23 11.83
N SER A 38 28.07 -7.92 10.57
CA SER A 38 27.56 -6.69 9.91
C SER A 38 26.05 -6.76 9.67
N ILE A 39 25.52 -7.92 9.40
CA ILE A 39 24.07 -8.14 9.20
C ILE A 39 23.32 -7.97 10.52
N HIS A 40 23.85 -8.48 11.62
CA HIS A 40 23.28 -8.26 12.95
C HIS A 40 23.27 -6.75 13.31
N LYS A 41 24.38 -6.05 13.10
CA LYS A 41 24.45 -4.58 13.30
C LYS A 41 23.42 -3.83 12.45
N LEU A 42 23.18 -4.27 11.19
CA LEU A 42 22.16 -3.67 10.34
C LEU A 42 20.76 -3.83 10.94
N VAL A 43 20.41 -5.05 11.37
CA VAL A 43 19.09 -5.33 11.99
C VAL A 43 18.90 -4.51 13.27
N GLU A 44 19.92 -4.48 14.13
CA GLU A 44 19.91 -3.67 15.36
C GLU A 44 19.73 -2.18 15.06
N ALA A 45 20.42 -1.67 14.05
CA ALA A 45 20.28 -0.26 13.63
C ALA A 45 18.87 0.03 13.08
N MET A 46 18.29 -0.90 12.32
CA MET A 46 16.90 -0.79 11.84
C MET A 46 15.91 -0.73 13.00
N ASP A 47 16.03 -1.64 13.97
CA ASP A 47 15.14 -1.69 15.14
C ASP A 47 15.28 -0.44 16.03
N ALA A 48 16.48 0.10 16.17
CA ALA A 48 16.74 1.26 17.02
C ALA A 48 16.39 2.59 16.35
N TYR A 49 16.59 2.70 15.03
CA TYR A 49 16.50 3.98 14.33
C TYR A 49 15.16 4.21 13.64
N ILE A 50 14.53 3.15 13.07
CA ILE A 50 13.27 3.31 12.34
C ILE A 50 12.12 3.45 13.33
N PRO A 51 11.39 4.61 13.35
CA PRO A 51 10.29 4.77 14.28
C PRO A 51 9.12 3.88 13.92
N GLN A 52 8.40 3.42 14.94
CA GLN A 52 7.13 2.69 14.72
C GLN A 52 6.11 3.62 14.05
N PRO A 53 5.50 3.22 12.92
CA PRO A 53 4.50 4.04 12.26
C PRO A 53 3.24 4.18 13.11
N VAL A 54 2.65 5.36 13.08
CA VAL A 54 1.32 5.58 13.66
C VAL A 54 0.29 4.94 12.74
N ARG A 55 -0.34 3.85 13.20
CA ARG A 55 -1.36 3.14 12.43
C ARG A 55 -2.76 3.67 12.77
N GLU A 56 -3.55 4.00 11.78
CA GLU A 56 -4.91 4.53 11.93
C GLU A 56 -5.93 3.41 12.18
N ILE A 57 -5.74 2.65 13.25
CA ILE A 57 -6.54 1.46 13.58
C ILE A 57 -7.97 1.76 14.06
N ASP A 58 -8.23 2.98 14.53
CA ASP A 58 -9.54 3.39 15.07
C ASP A 58 -10.47 3.99 14.01
N LYS A 59 -9.96 4.23 12.81
CA LYS A 59 -10.77 4.68 11.66
C LYS A 59 -11.58 3.52 11.07
N PRO A 60 -12.66 3.82 10.32
CA PRO A 60 -13.38 2.80 9.56
C PRO A 60 -12.45 2.03 8.60
N PHE A 61 -12.60 0.71 8.55
CA PHE A 61 -11.80 -0.17 7.69
C PHE A 61 -11.81 0.27 6.24
N LEU A 62 -10.66 0.26 5.62
CA LEU A 62 -10.46 0.51 4.18
C LEU A 62 -9.20 -0.20 3.69
N MET A 63 -9.35 -0.99 2.62
CA MET A 63 -8.27 -1.71 1.95
C MET A 63 -8.44 -1.59 0.43
N PRO A 64 -7.55 -0.89 -0.28
CA PRO A 64 -7.52 -0.93 -1.74
C PRO A 64 -7.23 -2.34 -2.25
N ILE A 65 -7.96 -2.80 -3.26
CA ILE A 65 -7.77 -4.12 -3.85
C ILE A 65 -6.64 -4.06 -4.87
N GLU A 66 -5.60 -4.85 -4.64
CA GLU A 66 -4.43 -4.96 -5.50
C GLU A 66 -4.54 -6.12 -6.47
N ASP A 67 -5.01 -7.28 -5.99
CA ASP A 67 -5.20 -8.46 -6.81
C ASP A 67 -6.39 -9.31 -6.35
N VAL A 68 -6.87 -10.18 -7.25
CA VAL A 68 -8.06 -11.01 -7.04
C VAL A 68 -7.77 -12.44 -7.47
N PHE A 69 -7.96 -13.39 -6.56
CA PHE A 69 -7.72 -14.80 -6.77
C PHE A 69 -8.97 -15.63 -6.49
N SER A 70 -9.16 -16.69 -7.27
CA SER A 70 -10.14 -17.73 -6.95
C SER A 70 -9.47 -18.89 -6.23
N LEU A 71 -9.99 -19.26 -5.07
CA LEU A 71 -9.61 -20.50 -4.38
C LEU A 71 -10.68 -21.55 -4.63
N PHE A 72 -10.27 -22.66 -5.25
CA PHE A 72 -11.21 -23.76 -5.55
C PHE A 72 -11.92 -24.26 -4.28
N GLY A 73 -13.26 -24.28 -4.30
CA GLY A 73 -14.11 -24.70 -3.19
C GLY A 73 -14.16 -23.72 -1.99
N ARG A 74 -13.43 -22.60 -2.00
CA ARG A 74 -13.36 -21.66 -0.87
C ARG A 74 -13.92 -20.27 -1.19
N GLY A 75 -13.89 -19.84 -2.45
CA GLY A 75 -14.39 -18.53 -2.87
C GLY A 75 -13.32 -17.60 -3.44
N THR A 76 -13.59 -16.32 -3.44
CA THR A 76 -12.71 -15.27 -3.96
C THR A 76 -11.92 -14.65 -2.83
N VAL A 77 -10.61 -14.53 -3.04
CA VAL A 77 -9.69 -13.79 -2.16
C VAL A 77 -9.29 -12.51 -2.86
N VAL A 78 -9.36 -11.40 -2.15
CA VAL A 78 -8.81 -10.12 -2.57
C VAL A 78 -7.60 -9.79 -1.71
N THR A 79 -6.52 -9.31 -2.31
CA THR A 79 -5.31 -8.90 -1.59
C THR A 79 -5.16 -7.41 -1.62
N GLY A 80 -4.50 -6.89 -0.60
CA GLY A 80 -4.15 -5.48 -0.49
C GLY A 80 -3.57 -5.13 0.86
N ARG A 81 -3.04 -3.92 0.95
CA ARG A 81 -2.62 -3.34 2.22
C ARG A 81 -3.81 -2.64 2.88
N ILE A 82 -4.10 -2.96 4.12
CA ILE A 82 -5.08 -2.22 4.90
C ILE A 82 -4.56 -0.81 5.13
N GLU A 83 -5.25 0.18 4.56
CA GLU A 83 -4.87 1.59 4.67
C GLU A 83 -5.22 2.15 6.05
N ARG A 84 -6.40 1.77 6.58
CA ARG A 84 -6.90 2.20 7.88
C ARG A 84 -7.91 1.23 8.46
N GLY A 85 -8.11 1.31 9.75
CA GLY A 85 -9.09 0.51 10.49
C GLY A 85 -8.68 -0.93 10.67
N LYS A 86 -9.66 -1.76 10.98
CA LYS A 86 -9.54 -3.20 11.22
C LYS A 86 -10.67 -3.93 10.50
N VAL A 87 -10.40 -5.16 10.08
CA VAL A 87 -11.40 -6.11 9.58
C VAL A 87 -11.28 -7.41 10.33
N LYS A 88 -12.39 -7.96 10.80
CA LYS A 88 -12.46 -9.25 11.49
C LYS A 88 -13.15 -10.29 10.64
N VAL A 89 -12.80 -11.54 10.87
CA VAL A 89 -13.53 -12.66 10.30
C VAL A 89 -14.97 -12.63 10.81
N GLY A 90 -15.95 -12.76 9.87
CA GLY A 90 -17.37 -12.66 10.15
C GLY A 90 -17.97 -11.26 9.95
N GLU A 91 -17.18 -10.22 9.79
CA GLU A 91 -17.69 -8.86 9.57
C GLU A 91 -18.21 -8.64 8.15
N GLU A 92 -19.27 -7.81 8.05
CA GLU A 92 -19.77 -7.31 6.77
C GLU A 92 -18.81 -6.26 6.20
N VAL A 93 -18.48 -6.40 4.92
CA VAL A 93 -17.64 -5.47 4.16
C VAL A 93 -18.34 -5.07 2.87
N ALA A 94 -17.98 -3.94 2.31
CA ALA A 94 -18.48 -3.46 1.02
C ALA A 94 -17.35 -3.37 0.00
N ILE A 95 -17.63 -3.83 -1.22
CA ILE A 95 -16.78 -3.64 -2.39
C ILE A 95 -17.27 -2.38 -3.08
N VAL A 96 -16.43 -1.35 -3.14
CA VAL A 96 -16.81 0.00 -3.59
C VAL A 96 -15.92 0.45 -4.74
N GLY A 97 -16.50 1.16 -5.69
CA GLY A 97 -15.80 1.76 -6.83
C GLY A 97 -15.95 0.97 -8.12
N ILE A 98 -15.79 1.65 -9.26
CA ILE A 98 -15.88 1.13 -10.64
C ILE A 98 -17.27 0.57 -10.98
N ARG A 99 -17.83 -0.28 -10.14
CA ARG A 99 -19.14 -0.94 -10.29
C ARG A 99 -20.08 -0.55 -9.15
N PRO A 100 -21.39 -0.87 -9.25
CA PRO A 100 -22.31 -0.70 -8.13
C PRO A 100 -21.78 -1.38 -6.87
N THR A 101 -21.89 -0.69 -5.74
CA THR A 101 -21.43 -1.21 -4.44
C THR A 101 -22.13 -2.50 -4.06
N VAL A 102 -21.36 -3.51 -3.72
CA VAL A 102 -21.86 -4.83 -3.27
C VAL A 102 -21.39 -5.07 -1.84
N LYS A 103 -22.28 -5.58 -1.00
CA LYS A 103 -21.95 -6.01 0.37
C LYS A 103 -21.69 -7.52 0.39
N THR A 104 -20.71 -7.92 1.17
CA THR A 104 -20.35 -9.32 1.39
C THR A 104 -19.82 -9.50 2.81
N ILE A 105 -19.37 -10.70 3.16
CA ILE A 105 -18.83 -11.03 4.47
C ILE A 105 -17.38 -11.48 4.31
N CYS A 106 -16.50 -10.93 5.15
CA CYS A 106 -15.14 -11.43 5.33
C CYS A 106 -15.20 -12.79 6.03
N THR A 107 -14.84 -13.86 5.34
CA THR A 107 -14.84 -15.22 5.92
C THR A 107 -13.47 -15.72 6.30
N GLY A 108 -12.43 -14.97 6.01
CA GLY A 108 -11.07 -15.28 6.40
C GLY A 108 -10.12 -14.12 6.11
N VAL A 109 -9.10 -14.01 6.94
CA VAL A 109 -7.97 -13.09 6.76
C VAL A 109 -6.70 -13.92 6.82
N GLU A 110 -5.80 -13.73 5.85
CA GLU A 110 -4.55 -14.47 5.76
C GLU A 110 -3.38 -13.52 5.51
N MET A 111 -2.28 -13.73 6.23
CA MET A 111 -1.02 -13.02 6.03
C MET A 111 0.13 -14.04 6.16
N PHE A 112 1.06 -14.05 5.17
CA PHE A 112 2.20 -14.96 5.14
C PHE A 112 1.83 -16.44 5.36
N ARG A 113 0.73 -16.90 4.73
CA ARG A 113 0.17 -18.27 4.88
C ARG A 113 -0.30 -18.62 6.30
N LYS A 114 -0.55 -17.60 7.12
CA LYS A 114 -1.15 -17.78 8.45
C LYS A 114 -2.54 -17.17 8.46
N LEU A 115 -3.51 -17.92 8.97
CA LEU A 115 -4.85 -17.44 9.21
C LEU A 115 -4.84 -16.52 10.43
N LEU A 116 -5.53 -15.39 10.31
CA LEU A 116 -5.67 -14.39 11.35
C LEU A 116 -7.15 -14.22 11.70
N ASP A 117 -7.45 -13.89 12.93
CA ASP A 117 -8.81 -13.51 13.37
C ASP A 117 -9.20 -12.12 12.87
N GLN A 118 -8.21 -11.25 12.69
CA GLN A 118 -8.36 -9.89 12.16
C GLN A 118 -7.12 -9.42 11.42
N GLY A 119 -7.31 -8.44 10.52
CA GLY A 119 -6.26 -7.62 9.95
C GLY A 119 -6.43 -6.17 10.37
N GLU A 120 -5.35 -5.39 10.44
CA GLU A 120 -5.37 -3.99 10.85
C GLU A 120 -4.51 -3.09 9.95
N ALA A 121 -4.69 -1.79 10.08
CA ALA A 121 -3.97 -0.77 9.30
C ALA A 121 -2.46 -1.06 9.25
N GLY A 122 -1.90 -1.07 8.03
CA GLY A 122 -0.51 -1.40 7.75
C GLY A 122 -0.26 -2.86 7.37
N ASP A 123 -1.18 -3.77 7.65
CA ASP A 123 -1.04 -5.18 7.28
C ASP A 123 -1.31 -5.40 5.79
N ASN A 124 -0.51 -6.25 5.17
CA ASN A 124 -0.72 -6.72 3.80
C ASN A 124 -1.38 -8.10 3.87
N VAL A 125 -2.65 -8.18 3.49
CA VAL A 125 -3.49 -9.36 3.75
C VAL A 125 -4.23 -9.85 2.52
N GLY A 126 -4.58 -11.13 2.53
CA GLY A 126 -5.63 -11.70 1.70
C GLY A 126 -6.93 -11.79 2.50
N VAL A 127 -8.01 -11.25 1.97
CA VAL A 127 -9.35 -11.32 2.56
C VAL A 127 -10.24 -12.23 1.74
N LEU A 128 -10.76 -13.29 2.35
CA LEU A 128 -11.70 -14.23 1.73
C LEU A 128 -13.12 -13.68 1.82
N LEU A 129 -13.80 -13.61 0.68
CA LEU A 129 -15.14 -13.04 0.53
C LEU A 129 -16.20 -14.10 0.29
N ARG A 130 -17.32 -14.01 1.01
CA ARG A 130 -18.43 -14.95 0.87
C ARG A 130 -19.25 -14.69 -0.40
N GLY A 131 -19.49 -15.74 -1.19
CA GLY A 131 -20.42 -15.68 -2.32
C GLY A 131 -20.07 -14.71 -3.44
N THR A 132 -18.86 -14.16 -3.41
CA THR A 132 -18.34 -13.23 -4.43
C THR A 132 -17.58 -14.05 -5.47
N LYS A 133 -17.92 -13.88 -6.75
CA LYS A 133 -17.17 -14.49 -7.85
C LYS A 133 -15.96 -13.61 -8.18
N ARG A 134 -14.93 -14.22 -8.77
CA ARG A 134 -13.74 -13.48 -9.18
C ARG A 134 -14.06 -12.31 -10.12
N ASP A 135 -15.00 -12.53 -11.04
CA ASP A 135 -15.37 -11.54 -12.05
C ASP A 135 -16.27 -10.41 -11.51
N ASP A 136 -16.74 -10.52 -10.27
CA ASP A 136 -17.52 -9.49 -9.58
C ASP A 136 -16.60 -8.42 -8.94
N VAL A 137 -15.31 -8.70 -8.84
CA VAL A 137 -14.30 -7.85 -8.17
C VAL A 137 -13.13 -7.63 -9.09
N GLU A 138 -12.57 -6.42 -9.07
CA GLU A 138 -11.39 -6.09 -9.85
C GLU A 138 -10.44 -5.15 -9.11
N ARG A 139 -9.18 -5.18 -9.52
CA ARG A 139 -8.17 -4.22 -9.05
C ARG A 139 -8.69 -2.78 -9.25
N GLY A 140 -8.41 -1.93 -8.27
CA GLY A 140 -8.86 -0.54 -8.27
C GLY A 140 -10.12 -0.28 -7.47
N GLN A 141 -10.91 -1.32 -7.20
CA GLN A 141 -11.98 -1.24 -6.20
C GLN A 141 -11.39 -1.20 -4.79
N VAL A 142 -12.21 -0.85 -3.82
CA VAL A 142 -11.82 -0.75 -2.41
C VAL A 142 -12.74 -1.64 -1.58
N LEU A 143 -12.15 -2.44 -0.70
CA LEU A 143 -12.89 -3.13 0.35
C LEU A 143 -12.97 -2.21 1.56
N ALA A 144 -14.17 -1.93 2.05
CA ALA A 144 -14.37 -0.96 3.11
C ALA A 144 -15.47 -1.40 4.10
N LYS A 145 -15.51 -0.76 5.26
CA LYS A 145 -16.66 -0.87 6.16
C LYS A 145 -17.89 -0.31 5.47
N PRO A 146 -19.06 -1.02 5.49
CA PRO A 146 -20.25 -0.56 4.79
C PRO A 146 -20.68 0.86 5.16
N ASN A 147 -21.10 1.62 4.15
CA ASN A 147 -21.62 2.99 4.28
C ASN A 147 -20.61 4.02 4.83
N THR A 148 -19.31 3.77 4.75
CA THR A 148 -18.27 4.71 5.24
C THR A 148 -17.59 5.49 4.12
N ILE A 149 -17.72 5.05 2.87
CA ILE A 149 -17.19 5.73 1.68
C ILE A 149 -18.18 5.61 0.52
N THR A 150 -18.12 6.57 -0.39
CA THR A 150 -18.85 6.60 -1.66
C THR A 150 -17.88 6.93 -2.79
N PRO A 151 -18.04 6.31 -3.98
CA PRO A 151 -17.25 6.69 -5.14
C PRO A 151 -17.71 8.05 -5.68
N HIS A 152 -16.78 8.84 -6.21
CA HIS A 152 -17.04 10.13 -6.82
C HIS A 152 -16.46 10.17 -8.23
N THR A 153 -17.16 10.83 -9.15
CA THR A 153 -16.71 11.07 -10.54
C THR A 153 -16.27 12.50 -10.76
N HIS A 154 -16.65 13.41 -9.86
CA HIS A 154 -16.27 14.81 -9.87
C HIS A 154 -15.65 15.17 -8.53
N PHE A 155 -14.53 15.86 -8.57
CA PHE A 155 -13.84 16.34 -7.38
C PHE A 155 -13.02 17.58 -7.70
N GLU A 156 -12.72 18.36 -6.69
CA GLU A 156 -11.77 19.46 -6.74
C GLU A 156 -10.48 19.04 -6.03
N ALA A 157 -9.34 19.47 -6.56
CA ALA A 157 -8.04 19.15 -6.00
C ALA A 157 -7.08 20.33 -6.13
N GLU A 158 -6.27 20.52 -5.12
CA GLU A 158 -5.06 21.32 -5.21
C GLU A 158 -3.95 20.45 -5.84
N VAL A 159 -3.29 20.99 -6.88
CA VAL A 159 -2.36 20.21 -7.69
C VAL A 159 -1.01 20.91 -7.74
N TYR A 160 0.04 20.18 -7.40
CA TYR A 160 1.41 20.58 -7.64
C TYR A 160 1.87 20.04 -9.01
N ILE A 161 2.26 20.96 -9.91
CA ILE A 161 2.75 20.58 -11.24
C ILE A 161 4.27 20.57 -11.23
N LEU A 162 4.85 19.40 -11.44
CA LEU A 162 6.30 19.27 -11.56
C LEU A 162 6.86 20.12 -12.69
N GLY A 163 7.84 20.94 -12.38
CA GLY A 163 8.58 21.75 -13.34
C GLY A 163 9.53 20.91 -14.19
N LYS A 164 10.09 21.52 -15.23
CA LYS A 164 11.04 20.87 -16.13
C LYS A 164 12.27 20.31 -15.41
N GLU A 165 12.80 21.07 -14.47
CA GLU A 165 14.00 20.70 -13.70
C GLU A 165 13.75 19.54 -12.74
N GLU A 166 12.48 19.30 -12.39
CA GLU A 166 12.04 18.19 -11.56
C GLU A 166 11.64 16.94 -12.40
N GLY A 167 11.92 16.95 -13.69
CA GLY A 167 11.54 15.89 -14.62
C GLY A 167 10.09 15.94 -15.08
N GLY A 168 9.41 17.06 -14.84
CA GLY A 168 8.03 17.28 -15.21
C GLY A 168 7.84 17.72 -16.67
N ARG A 169 6.67 18.27 -16.94
CA ARG A 169 6.26 18.69 -18.30
C ARG A 169 7.07 19.88 -18.81
N HIS A 170 7.28 19.90 -20.13
CA HIS A 170 7.92 21.00 -20.84
C HIS A 170 6.91 21.92 -21.53
N THR A 171 5.65 21.51 -21.63
CA THR A 171 4.59 22.23 -22.33
C THR A 171 3.41 22.49 -21.39
N PRO A 172 2.78 23.67 -21.47
CA PRO A 172 1.57 23.92 -20.72
C PRO A 172 0.43 23.01 -21.15
N PHE A 173 -0.55 22.85 -20.29
CA PHE A 173 -1.81 22.22 -20.63
C PHE A 173 -2.98 23.19 -20.37
N PHE A 174 -4.09 22.93 -21.02
CA PHE A 174 -5.24 23.83 -21.02
C PHE A 174 -6.48 23.10 -20.55
N LYS A 175 -7.55 23.84 -20.30
CA LYS A 175 -8.88 23.31 -20.02
C LYS A 175 -9.25 22.17 -20.96
N GLY A 176 -9.77 21.08 -20.41
CA GLY A 176 -10.10 19.88 -21.17
C GLY A 176 -8.94 18.92 -21.40
N TYR A 177 -7.75 19.17 -20.81
CA TYR A 177 -6.65 18.22 -20.83
C TYR A 177 -7.08 16.89 -20.21
N ARG A 178 -6.74 15.79 -20.86
CA ARG A 178 -7.14 14.43 -20.45
C ARG A 178 -5.96 13.56 -20.12
N PRO A 179 -5.38 13.70 -18.91
CA PRO A 179 -4.33 12.79 -18.44
C PRO A 179 -4.92 11.51 -17.85
N GLN A 180 -4.03 10.57 -17.56
CA GLN A 180 -4.32 9.48 -16.63
C GLN A 180 -4.09 9.94 -15.20
N PHE A 181 -5.05 9.62 -14.32
CA PHE A 181 -4.97 9.83 -12.89
C PHE A 181 -4.80 8.49 -12.20
N TYR A 182 -3.91 8.43 -11.24
CA TYR A 182 -3.66 7.24 -10.45
C TYR A 182 -4.26 7.41 -9.05
N PHE A 183 -5.26 6.60 -8.75
CA PHE A 183 -5.92 6.58 -7.45
C PHE A 183 -5.71 5.21 -6.79
N ARG A 184 -4.88 5.15 -5.74
CA ARG A 184 -4.54 3.89 -5.06
C ARG A 184 -4.02 2.84 -6.05
N THR A 185 -4.87 1.85 -6.38
CA THR A 185 -4.47 0.68 -7.19
C THR A 185 -5.00 0.73 -8.63
N THR A 186 -5.67 1.81 -9.02
CA THR A 186 -6.21 1.99 -10.37
C THR A 186 -5.72 3.26 -11.05
N ASP A 187 -5.75 3.26 -12.36
CA ASP A 187 -5.59 4.42 -13.20
C ASP A 187 -6.89 4.71 -13.97
N VAL A 188 -7.25 5.95 -14.06
CA VAL A 188 -8.45 6.40 -14.78
C VAL A 188 -8.13 7.61 -15.66
N THR A 189 -8.70 7.65 -16.84
CA THR A 189 -8.63 8.84 -17.69
C THR A 189 -9.67 9.85 -17.22
N GLY A 190 -9.22 11.06 -16.88
CA GLY A 190 -10.09 12.15 -16.48
C GLY A 190 -9.93 13.37 -17.36
N SER A 191 -10.77 14.37 -17.18
CA SER A 191 -10.66 15.67 -17.82
C SER A 191 -10.42 16.74 -16.76
N VAL A 192 -9.46 17.64 -17.03
CA VAL A 192 -9.14 18.75 -16.14
C VAL A 192 -9.97 19.96 -16.56
N ASP A 193 -10.67 20.57 -15.62
CA ASP A 193 -11.35 21.87 -15.74
C ASP A 193 -10.62 22.86 -14.83
N LEU A 194 -10.01 23.92 -15.41
CA LEU A 194 -9.19 24.92 -14.73
C LEU A 194 -10.02 26.18 -14.45
#